data_9386e69d72566fb183c89219f7084153
#
_entry.id   9386e69d72566fb183c89219f7084153
#
_cell.length_a   1.000
_cell.length_b   1.000
_cell.length_c   1.000
_cell.angle_alpha   90.00
_cell.angle_beta   90.00
_cell.angle_gamma   90.00
#
_symmetry.space_group_name_H-M   'P 1'
#
loop_
_entity.id
_entity.type
_entity.pdbx_description
1 polymer ?
#
loop_
_entity_poly.entity_id
_entity_poly.type
_entity_poly.pdbx_seq_one_letter_code
_entity_poly.pdbx_strand_id
1 'polypeptide(L)'
;MKRRLAVVLVDGLRADTARRCMGYLLALEEAGRARWSTLTCELPSLSRPLYATVISGRRPVDHGILSNDNVGMRLDDTLFDDVAAQGGTSAVAAYDWFYELLAGERFAPARHRTAACASRGVVAGSWYFEDEYPDSHLLADAEDLRMRHAPDLLFVHPMGLDNAGHLHGGESSAYDLAARKLDMGLALLLPHWLAAGYDIVVSSDHGMSADRMHGGSAIEERAVPFVWAPCRDDATQAPAHWPTTQLEIRRFLVERLAATQ
;
A
#
# COMPACT_ATOMS: atom_id res chain seq x y z
N MET A 1 -14.84 19.90 3.21
CA MET A 1 -14.34 19.24 1.96
C MET A 1 -14.15 17.77 2.27
N LYS A 2 -14.43 16.88 1.30
CA LYS A 2 -14.18 15.43 1.44
C LYS A 2 -12.69 15.18 1.67
N ARG A 3 -12.34 14.25 2.57
CA ARG A 3 -10.94 13.84 2.77
C ARG A 3 -10.47 12.99 1.61
N ARG A 4 -9.19 13.11 1.31
CA ARG A 4 -8.50 12.29 0.31
C ARG A 4 -7.43 11.46 1.00
N LEU A 5 -7.16 10.27 0.47
CA LEU A 5 -6.12 9.39 0.97
C LEU A 5 -5.12 9.05 -0.13
N ALA A 6 -3.83 9.03 0.23
CA ALA A 6 -2.79 8.37 -0.53
C ALA A 6 -2.24 7.22 0.30
N VAL A 7 -2.42 6.01 -0.19
CA VAL A 7 -1.98 4.76 0.45
C VAL A 7 -0.77 4.25 -0.31
N VAL A 8 0.36 4.08 0.37
CA VAL A 8 1.55 3.42 -0.14
C VAL A 8 1.68 2.08 0.58
N LEU A 9 1.32 1.01 -0.11
CA LEU A 9 1.48 -0.36 0.37
C LEU A 9 2.77 -0.93 -0.21
N VAL A 10 3.82 -0.94 0.58
CA VAL A 10 5.16 -1.40 0.14
C VAL A 10 5.21 -2.90 0.20
N ASP A 11 5.64 -3.57 -0.88
CA ASP A 11 5.86 -5.00 -0.85
C ASP A 11 7.09 -5.35 -0.02
N GLY A 12 6.93 -6.30 0.90
CA GLY A 12 8.02 -6.90 1.63
C GLY A 12 8.74 -6.00 2.65
N LEU A 13 8.14 -4.90 3.16
CA LEU A 13 8.82 -3.99 4.10
C LEU A 13 8.65 -4.44 5.56
N ARG A 14 9.75 -4.88 6.17
CA ARG A 14 9.85 -5.18 7.61
C ARG A 14 9.68 -3.92 8.46
N ALA A 15 9.03 -4.07 9.62
CA ALA A 15 8.85 -2.97 10.57
C ALA A 15 10.18 -2.43 11.14
N ASP A 16 11.14 -3.31 11.44
CA ASP A 16 12.46 -2.92 11.97
C ASP A 16 13.33 -2.22 10.91
N THR A 17 13.27 -2.69 9.65
CA THR A 17 13.94 -2.01 8.52
C THR A 17 13.34 -0.65 8.25
N ALA A 18 12.00 -0.52 8.29
CA ALA A 18 11.34 0.77 8.16
C ALA A 18 11.84 1.76 9.24
N ARG A 19 11.91 1.34 10.51
CA ARG A 19 12.43 2.15 11.60
C ARG A 19 13.90 2.53 11.45
N ARG A 20 14.73 1.65 10.89
CA ARG A 20 16.16 1.86 10.73
C ARG A 20 16.51 2.70 9.48
N CYS A 21 15.71 2.57 8.42
CA CYS A 21 16.09 3.05 7.09
C CYS A 21 15.24 4.20 6.55
N MET A 22 13.99 4.36 7.00
CA MET A 22 13.08 5.37 6.45
C MET A 22 13.12 6.67 7.29
N GLY A 23 14.21 7.41 7.14
CA GLY A 23 14.51 8.59 7.95
C GLY A 23 13.53 9.73 7.77
N TYR A 24 12.94 9.90 6.57
CA TYR A 24 11.93 10.93 6.33
C TYR A 24 10.63 10.64 7.09
N LEU A 25 10.15 9.39 7.03
CA LEU A 25 8.95 8.99 7.78
C LEU A 25 9.16 9.10 9.29
N LEU A 26 10.36 8.76 9.78
CA LEU A 26 10.73 8.97 11.19
C LEU A 26 10.73 10.44 11.57
N ALA A 27 11.29 11.31 10.74
CA ALA A 27 11.30 12.75 10.98
C ALA A 27 9.88 13.34 11.07
N LEU A 28 8.92 12.82 10.28
CA LEU A 28 7.51 13.21 10.42
C LEU A 28 6.94 12.80 11.77
N GLU A 29 7.26 11.60 12.28
CA GLU A 29 6.82 11.16 13.60
C GLU A 29 7.44 12.02 14.71
N GLU A 30 8.77 12.26 14.68
CA GLU A 30 9.49 13.09 15.65
C GLU A 30 8.98 14.53 15.68
N ALA A 31 8.55 15.04 14.53
CA ALA A 31 7.91 16.35 14.43
C ALA A 31 6.43 16.38 14.87
N GLY A 32 5.87 15.24 15.34
CA GLY A 32 4.46 15.12 15.69
C GLY A 32 3.50 15.15 14.51
N ARG A 33 4.01 15.04 13.29
CA ARG A 33 3.25 15.11 12.03
C ARG A 33 2.84 13.74 11.48
N ALA A 34 3.28 12.68 12.10
CA ALA A 34 2.85 11.32 11.79
C ALA A 34 2.69 10.51 13.07
N ARG A 35 1.88 9.47 12.97
CA ARG A 35 1.76 8.44 13.99
C ARG A 35 2.22 7.12 13.40
N TRP A 36 2.98 6.34 14.19
CA TRP A 36 3.58 5.09 13.75
C TRP A 36 3.26 3.94 14.72
N SER A 37 3.01 2.75 14.16
CA SER A 37 2.91 1.50 14.91
C SER A 37 3.44 0.34 14.07
N THR A 38 3.53 -0.82 14.70
CA THR A 38 3.83 -2.09 14.04
C THR A 38 2.56 -2.94 14.06
N LEU A 39 2.20 -3.50 12.90
CA LEU A 39 1.11 -4.46 12.75
C LEU A 39 1.69 -5.85 12.52
N THR A 40 0.86 -6.86 12.75
CA THR A 40 1.15 -8.24 12.36
C THR A 40 0.30 -8.58 11.15
N CYS A 41 0.93 -9.04 10.05
CA CYS A 41 0.18 -9.52 8.90
C CYS A 41 -0.38 -10.93 9.10
N GLU A 42 -1.37 -11.29 8.30
CA GLU A 42 -2.03 -12.59 8.34
C GLU A 42 -1.15 -13.71 7.73
N LEU A 43 -1.66 -14.94 7.76
CA LEU A 43 -0.99 -16.11 7.18
C LEU A 43 -1.85 -16.70 6.04
N PRO A 44 -1.21 -17.19 4.98
CA PRO A 44 0.25 -17.19 4.72
C PRO A 44 0.74 -15.75 4.45
N SER A 45 1.98 -15.44 4.86
CA SER A 45 2.61 -14.14 4.61
C SER A 45 3.12 -14.04 3.16
N LEU A 46 2.21 -14.24 2.20
CA LEU A 46 2.42 -14.18 0.76
C LEU A 46 1.75 -12.94 0.16
N SER A 47 2.36 -12.37 -0.85
CA SER A 47 1.95 -11.08 -1.43
C SER A 47 0.49 -11.07 -1.88
N ARG A 48 0.07 -11.92 -2.84
CA ARG A 48 -1.31 -11.92 -3.36
C ARG A 48 -2.37 -12.16 -2.28
N PRO A 49 -2.25 -13.14 -1.37
CA PRO A 49 -3.13 -13.29 -0.22
C PRO A 49 -3.23 -12.04 0.65
N LEU A 50 -2.10 -11.37 0.91
CA LEU A 50 -2.06 -10.22 1.79
C LEU A 50 -2.48 -8.92 1.10
N TYR A 51 -2.28 -8.78 -0.21
CA TYR A 51 -2.93 -7.71 -0.97
C TYR A 51 -4.45 -7.78 -0.82
N ALA A 52 -5.01 -9.00 -1.01
CA ALA A 52 -6.43 -9.23 -0.83
C ALA A 52 -6.87 -8.93 0.62
N THR A 53 -6.06 -9.31 1.62
CA THR A 53 -6.32 -9.03 3.03
C THR A 53 -6.37 -7.53 3.32
N VAL A 54 -5.38 -6.76 2.87
CA VAL A 54 -5.31 -5.31 3.12
C VAL A 54 -6.50 -4.58 2.51
N ILE A 55 -6.86 -4.90 1.27
CA ILE A 55 -7.94 -4.19 0.58
C ILE A 55 -9.34 -4.70 0.95
N SER A 56 -9.48 -5.93 1.52
CA SER A 56 -10.78 -6.48 1.92
C SER A 56 -11.03 -6.44 3.43
N GLY A 57 -9.98 -6.36 4.27
CA GLY A 57 -10.10 -6.52 5.72
C GLY A 57 -10.47 -7.94 6.15
N ARG A 58 -10.28 -8.94 5.30
CA ARG A 58 -10.61 -10.36 5.57
C ARG A 58 -9.34 -11.21 5.58
N ARG A 59 -9.37 -12.31 6.35
CA ARG A 59 -8.25 -13.25 6.38
C ARG A 59 -8.16 -14.04 5.07
N PRO A 60 -6.98 -14.53 4.68
CA PRO A 60 -6.82 -15.39 3.49
C PRO A 60 -7.80 -16.56 3.44
N VAL A 61 -8.05 -17.22 4.56
CA VAL A 61 -9.04 -18.33 4.66
C VAL A 61 -10.48 -17.88 4.43
N ASP A 62 -10.81 -16.63 4.68
CA ASP A 62 -12.17 -16.08 4.54
C ASP A 62 -12.43 -15.52 3.12
N HIS A 63 -11.41 -14.98 2.43
CA HIS A 63 -11.55 -14.49 1.05
C HIS A 63 -11.12 -15.51 0.00
N GLY A 64 -10.49 -16.63 0.40
CA GLY A 64 -10.18 -17.78 -0.46
C GLY A 64 -8.94 -17.64 -1.34
N ILE A 65 -8.20 -16.52 -1.25
CA ILE A 65 -6.94 -16.33 -1.97
C ILE A 65 -5.81 -16.74 -1.02
N LEU A 66 -5.23 -17.92 -1.28
CA LEU A 66 -4.32 -18.61 -0.35
C LEU A 66 -2.88 -18.72 -0.91
N SER A 67 -2.67 -18.39 -2.18
CA SER A 67 -1.40 -18.56 -2.88
C SER A 67 -1.21 -17.44 -3.89
N ASN A 68 0.04 -17.13 -4.24
CA ASN A 68 0.38 -16.25 -5.34
C ASN A 68 -0.11 -16.78 -6.70
N ASP A 69 -0.36 -18.11 -6.80
CA ASP A 69 -0.88 -18.78 -8.00
C ASP A 69 -2.40 -18.60 -8.22
N ASN A 70 -3.11 -17.93 -7.33
CA ASN A 70 -4.54 -17.65 -7.48
C ASN A 70 -4.80 -16.54 -8.53
N VAL A 71 -4.40 -16.79 -9.78
CA VAL A 71 -4.46 -15.86 -10.91
C VAL A 71 -5.90 -15.64 -11.38
N GLY A 72 -6.27 -14.40 -11.66
CA GLY A 72 -7.58 -14.03 -12.21
C GLY A 72 -8.76 -14.24 -11.25
N MET A 73 -8.50 -14.51 -9.98
CA MET A 73 -9.55 -14.55 -8.96
C MET A 73 -9.98 -13.14 -8.57
N ARG A 74 -11.26 -12.85 -8.78
CA ARG A 74 -11.85 -11.58 -8.38
C ARG A 74 -12.09 -11.55 -6.88
N LEU A 75 -11.71 -10.45 -6.27
CA LEU A 75 -12.02 -10.15 -4.89
C LEU A 75 -13.24 -9.23 -4.81
N ASP A 76 -14.28 -9.67 -4.14
CA ASP A 76 -15.47 -8.85 -3.89
C ASP A 76 -15.35 -8.09 -2.57
N ASP A 77 -16.06 -6.96 -2.47
CA ASP A 77 -16.14 -6.12 -1.27
C ASP A 77 -14.76 -5.62 -0.80
N THR A 78 -14.24 -4.63 -1.50
CA THR A 78 -12.91 -4.06 -1.29
C THR A 78 -12.98 -2.59 -0.88
N LEU A 79 -11.86 -2.03 -0.41
CA LEU A 79 -11.67 -0.60 -0.17
C LEU A 79 -12.11 0.26 -1.37
N PHE A 80 -11.88 -0.21 -2.60
CA PHE A 80 -12.26 0.52 -3.82
C PHE A 80 -13.79 0.57 -3.98
N ASP A 81 -14.49 -0.48 -3.58
CA ASP A 81 -15.96 -0.52 -3.55
C ASP A 81 -16.50 0.46 -2.50
N ASP A 82 -15.85 0.58 -1.33
CA ASP A 82 -16.22 1.55 -0.31
C ASP A 82 -16.09 2.99 -0.81
N VAL A 83 -14.99 3.29 -1.53
CA VAL A 83 -14.77 4.62 -2.14
C VAL A 83 -15.86 4.92 -3.18
N ALA A 84 -16.15 3.96 -4.05
CA ALA A 84 -17.18 4.10 -5.08
C ALA A 84 -18.59 4.27 -4.46
N ALA A 85 -18.91 3.51 -3.42
CA ALA A 85 -20.20 3.60 -2.71
C ALA A 85 -20.41 4.98 -2.05
N GLN A 86 -19.32 5.66 -1.67
CA GLN A 86 -19.35 7.04 -1.18
C GLN A 86 -19.33 8.10 -2.31
N GLY A 87 -19.48 7.68 -3.57
CA GLY A 87 -19.41 8.56 -4.74
C GLY A 87 -18.01 9.12 -5.00
N GLY A 88 -16.97 8.43 -4.50
CA GLY A 88 -15.58 8.78 -4.71
C GLY A 88 -14.95 8.05 -5.91
N THR A 89 -13.73 8.48 -6.24
CA THR A 89 -12.93 7.89 -7.30
C THR A 89 -11.57 7.42 -6.77
N SER A 90 -11.05 6.37 -7.38
CA SER A 90 -9.72 5.84 -7.07
C SER A 90 -8.81 5.90 -8.29
N ALA A 91 -7.50 6.09 -8.06
CA ALA A 91 -6.46 5.85 -9.06
C ALA A 91 -5.38 4.95 -8.46
N VAL A 92 -4.80 4.08 -9.26
CA VAL A 92 -3.92 3.01 -8.78
C VAL A 92 -2.65 2.94 -9.62
N ALA A 93 -1.49 3.01 -8.96
CA ALA A 93 -0.19 2.68 -9.54
C ALA A 93 0.36 1.46 -8.79
N ALA A 94 0.25 0.27 -9.36
CA ALA A 94 0.51 -0.97 -8.61
C ALA A 94 0.94 -2.13 -9.51
N TYR A 95 1.40 -3.21 -8.86
CA TYR A 95 1.66 -4.50 -9.47
C TYR A 95 0.38 -5.08 -10.08
N ASP A 96 0.50 -5.74 -11.21
CA ASP A 96 -0.63 -6.26 -12.01
C ASP A 96 -1.56 -7.21 -11.26
N TRP A 97 -1.09 -7.83 -10.18
CA TRP A 97 -1.93 -8.67 -9.32
C TRP A 97 -3.09 -7.92 -8.68
N PHE A 98 -2.93 -6.61 -8.40
CA PHE A 98 -4.06 -5.79 -7.96
C PHE A 98 -5.11 -5.62 -9.07
N TYR A 99 -4.67 -5.46 -10.34
CA TYR A 99 -5.61 -5.46 -11.46
C TYR A 99 -6.41 -6.76 -11.50
N GLU A 100 -5.74 -7.91 -11.41
CA GLU A 100 -6.39 -9.22 -11.43
C GLU A 100 -7.39 -9.39 -10.29
N LEU A 101 -7.04 -8.98 -9.06
CA LEU A 101 -7.93 -9.00 -7.90
C LEU A 101 -9.18 -8.13 -8.09
N LEU A 102 -9.06 -7.01 -8.79
CA LEU A 102 -10.16 -6.07 -9.01
C LEU A 102 -10.99 -6.43 -10.24
N ALA A 103 -10.36 -6.79 -11.35
CA ALA A 103 -11.02 -7.09 -12.61
C ALA A 103 -11.57 -8.52 -12.67
N GLY A 104 -10.91 -9.48 -12.01
CA GLY A 104 -11.29 -10.90 -12.06
C GLY A 104 -10.89 -11.57 -13.38
N GLU A 105 -9.86 -11.05 -14.02
CA GLU A 105 -9.30 -11.61 -15.25
C GLU A 105 -7.78 -11.57 -15.21
N ARG A 106 -7.15 -12.44 -15.99
CA ARG A 106 -5.70 -12.48 -16.09
C ARG A 106 -5.17 -11.22 -16.76
N PHE A 107 -4.12 -10.64 -16.19
CA PHE A 107 -3.47 -9.46 -16.73
C PHE A 107 -2.83 -9.73 -18.11
N ALA A 108 -3.03 -8.82 -19.03
CA ALA A 108 -2.43 -8.82 -20.38
C ALA A 108 -1.80 -7.43 -20.64
N PRO A 109 -0.45 -7.29 -20.59
CA PRO A 109 0.21 -5.99 -20.63
C PRO A 109 -0.22 -5.08 -21.79
N ALA A 110 -0.37 -5.66 -22.99
CA ALA A 110 -0.77 -4.91 -24.18
C ALA A 110 -2.18 -4.27 -24.09
N ARG A 111 -3.04 -4.75 -23.18
CA ARG A 111 -4.41 -4.25 -23.01
C ARG A 111 -4.62 -3.54 -21.70
N HIS A 112 -3.92 -3.99 -20.65
CA HIS A 112 -4.29 -3.62 -19.29
C HIS A 112 -3.28 -2.68 -18.62
N ARG A 113 -2.10 -2.40 -19.24
CA ARG A 113 -1.03 -1.58 -18.62
C ARG A 113 -1.53 -0.24 -18.04
N THR A 114 -2.54 0.36 -18.67
CA THR A 114 -3.13 1.64 -18.24
C THR A 114 -4.67 1.56 -18.11
N ALA A 115 -5.20 0.36 -17.91
CA ALA A 115 -6.64 0.16 -17.86
C ALA A 115 -7.25 0.70 -16.57
N ALA A 116 -8.43 1.28 -16.69
CA ALA A 116 -9.31 1.56 -15.56
C ALA A 116 -10.06 0.28 -15.13
N CYS A 117 -10.40 0.18 -13.85
CA CYS A 117 -11.36 -0.81 -13.35
C CYS A 117 -12.66 -0.06 -12.95
N ALA A 118 -13.36 0.47 -13.95
CA ALA A 118 -14.48 1.38 -13.76
C ALA A 118 -15.62 0.80 -12.90
N SER A 119 -15.86 -0.51 -12.98
CA SER A 119 -16.84 -1.22 -12.14
C SER A 119 -16.50 -1.20 -10.64
N ARG A 120 -15.28 -0.80 -10.28
CA ARG A 120 -14.77 -0.65 -8.90
C ARG A 120 -14.49 0.81 -8.53
N GLY A 121 -14.92 1.80 -9.33
CA GLY A 121 -14.60 3.19 -9.10
C GLY A 121 -13.12 3.56 -9.32
N VAL A 122 -12.32 2.65 -9.89
CA VAL A 122 -10.93 2.93 -10.31
C VAL A 122 -10.98 3.58 -11.68
N VAL A 123 -10.82 4.89 -11.71
CA VAL A 123 -10.94 5.71 -12.94
C VAL A 123 -9.69 5.69 -13.80
N ALA A 124 -8.54 5.36 -13.22
CA ALA A 124 -7.26 5.25 -13.92
C ALA A 124 -6.32 4.27 -13.20
N GLY A 125 -5.53 3.54 -13.97
CA GLY A 125 -4.50 2.63 -13.47
C GLY A 125 -3.19 2.78 -14.21
N SER A 126 -2.09 2.48 -13.53
CA SER A 126 -0.76 2.23 -14.08
C SER A 126 -0.27 0.93 -13.47
N TRP A 127 -0.39 -0.18 -14.24
CA TRP A 127 -0.15 -1.53 -13.74
C TRP A 127 1.17 -2.05 -14.27
N TYR A 128 2.21 -2.14 -13.44
CA TYR A 128 3.47 -2.77 -13.82
C TYR A 128 3.41 -4.29 -13.57
N PHE A 129 4.31 -5.05 -14.21
CA PHE A 129 4.27 -6.52 -14.23
C PHE A 129 5.67 -7.16 -14.19
N GLU A 130 6.69 -6.37 -13.92
CA GLU A 130 8.06 -6.83 -13.72
C GLU A 130 8.50 -6.42 -12.32
N ASP A 131 9.08 -7.33 -11.53
CA ASP A 131 9.49 -7.08 -10.14
C ASP A 131 10.58 -6.01 -10.06
N GLU A 132 11.37 -5.85 -11.12
CA GLU A 132 12.41 -4.84 -11.26
C GLU A 132 11.89 -3.47 -11.73
N TYR A 133 10.56 -3.30 -11.90
CA TYR A 133 10.03 -1.99 -12.28
C TYR A 133 10.46 -0.94 -11.26
N PRO A 134 11.20 0.11 -11.66
CA PRO A 134 11.80 1.02 -10.70
C PRO A 134 10.76 1.77 -9.86
N ASP A 135 10.88 1.74 -8.54
CA ASP A 135 10.00 2.50 -7.63
C ASP A 135 9.96 3.99 -7.99
N SER A 136 11.08 4.55 -8.50
CA SER A 136 11.11 5.96 -8.95
C SER A 136 10.18 6.23 -10.13
N HIS A 137 10.00 5.28 -11.05
CA HIS A 137 9.06 5.39 -12.16
C HIS A 137 7.62 5.18 -11.67
N LEU A 138 7.40 4.21 -10.79
CA LEU A 138 6.10 3.99 -10.16
C LEU A 138 5.61 5.23 -9.40
N LEU A 139 6.49 5.88 -8.65
CA LEU A 139 6.17 7.12 -7.93
C LEU A 139 5.84 8.27 -8.90
N ALA A 140 6.52 8.34 -10.05
CA ALA A 140 6.18 9.30 -11.10
C ALA A 140 4.83 8.98 -11.76
N ASP A 141 4.53 7.70 -12.01
CA ASP A 141 3.21 7.25 -12.49
C ASP A 141 2.11 7.64 -11.49
N ALA A 142 2.35 7.41 -10.21
CA ALA A 142 1.39 7.77 -9.15
C ALA A 142 1.12 9.28 -9.10
N GLU A 143 2.16 10.11 -9.23
CA GLU A 143 2.02 11.57 -9.27
C GLU A 143 1.26 12.04 -10.52
N ASP A 144 1.54 11.45 -11.70
CA ASP A 144 0.81 11.74 -12.92
C ASP A 144 -0.70 11.41 -12.77
N LEU A 145 -1.02 10.24 -12.21
CA LEU A 145 -2.40 9.86 -11.92
C LEU A 145 -3.07 10.82 -10.93
N ARG A 146 -2.37 11.21 -9.86
CA ARG A 146 -2.87 12.17 -8.89
C ARG A 146 -3.17 13.54 -9.54
N MET A 147 -2.26 14.03 -10.35
CA MET A 147 -2.40 15.34 -11.01
C MET A 147 -3.54 15.36 -12.03
N ARG A 148 -3.68 14.29 -12.81
CA ARG A 148 -4.69 14.23 -13.88
C ARG A 148 -6.08 13.95 -13.38
N HIS A 149 -6.23 13.12 -12.36
CA HIS A 149 -7.53 12.61 -11.93
C HIS A 149 -7.99 13.13 -10.57
N ALA A 150 -7.08 13.70 -9.77
CA ALA A 150 -7.35 14.18 -8.41
C ALA A 150 -8.25 13.20 -7.60
N PRO A 151 -7.93 11.89 -7.55
CA PRO A 151 -8.79 10.87 -6.97
C PRO A 151 -9.00 11.10 -5.47
N ASP A 152 -10.09 10.54 -4.91
CA ASP A 152 -10.29 10.50 -3.47
C ASP A 152 -9.36 9.49 -2.80
N LEU A 153 -9.02 8.39 -3.50
CA LEU A 153 -8.04 7.39 -3.09
C LEU A 153 -6.96 7.24 -4.16
N LEU A 154 -5.73 7.60 -3.83
CA LEU A 154 -4.54 7.23 -4.59
C LEU A 154 -3.90 6.01 -3.93
N PHE A 155 -3.84 4.89 -4.65
CA PHE A 155 -3.22 3.66 -4.14
C PHE A 155 -1.94 3.37 -4.90
N VAL A 156 -0.83 3.21 -4.18
CA VAL A 156 0.52 3.04 -4.74
C VAL A 156 1.17 1.81 -4.14
N HIS A 157 1.73 0.94 -4.97
CA HIS A 157 2.32 -0.32 -4.52
C HIS A 157 3.72 -0.53 -5.11
N PRO A 158 4.79 -0.11 -4.43
CA PRO A 158 6.17 -0.35 -4.83
C PRO A 158 6.63 -1.77 -4.47
N MET A 159 7.36 -2.44 -5.39
CA MET A 159 7.86 -3.82 -5.31
C MET A 159 9.37 -3.90 -5.05
N GLY A 160 10.11 -2.80 -5.24
CA GLY A 160 11.57 -2.83 -5.27
C GLY A 160 12.22 -3.37 -4.00
N LEU A 161 11.51 -3.28 -2.86
CA LEU A 161 12.03 -3.81 -1.59
C LEU A 161 11.91 -5.33 -1.53
N ASP A 162 10.77 -5.90 -1.93
CA ASP A 162 10.57 -7.34 -2.01
C ASP A 162 11.56 -8.00 -2.99
N ASN A 163 11.71 -7.42 -4.18
CA ASN A 163 12.72 -7.86 -5.15
C ASN A 163 14.13 -7.85 -4.56
N ALA A 164 14.52 -6.79 -3.85
CA ALA A 164 15.83 -6.74 -3.16
C ALA A 164 15.93 -7.81 -2.06
N GLY A 165 14.85 -8.10 -1.36
CA GLY A 165 14.75 -9.14 -0.36
C GLY A 165 14.96 -10.54 -0.94
N HIS A 166 14.30 -10.87 -2.03
CA HIS A 166 14.46 -12.15 -2.74
C HIS A 166 15.86 -12.33 -3.34
N LEU A 167 16.46 -11.26 -3.83
CA LEU A 167 17.81 -11.31 -4.39
C LEU A 167 18.91 -11.39 -3.32
N HIS A 168 18.74 -10.72 -2.18
CA HIS A 168 19.84 -10.47 -1.25
C HIS A 168 19.53 -10.84 0.21
N GLY A 169 18.28 -11.06 0.59
CA GLY A 169 17.81 -11.32 1.96
C GLY A 169 17.42 -10.06 2.72
N GLY A 170 16.46 -10.19 3.64
CA GLY A 170 15.88 -9.09 4.42
C GLY A 170 16.82 -8.43 5.44
N GLU A 171 18.06 -8.96 5.63
CA GLU A 171 19.10 -8.40 6.49
C GLU A 171 20.29 -7.84 5.71
N SER A 172 20.17 -7.80 4.37
CA SER A 172 21.27 -7.32 3.52
C SER A 172 21.32 -5.80 3.44
N SER A 173 22.51 -5.28 3.17
CA SER A 173 22.68 -3.84 2.87
C SER A 173 21.95 -3.40 1.60
N ALA A 174 21.71 -4.31 0.68
CA ALA A 174 20.94 -4.03 -0.54
C ALA A 174 19.46 -3.80 -0.22
N TYR A 175 18.88 -4.59 0.68
CA TYR A 175 17.52 -4.43 1.17
C TYR A 175 17.37 -3.10 1.96
N ASP A 176 18.31 -2.79 2.84
CA ASP A 176 18.36 -1.50 3.53
C ASP A 176 18.46 -0.33 2.55
N LEU A 177 19.27 -0.47 1.50
CA LEU A 177 19.40 0.57 0.47
C LEU A 177 18.09 0.76 -0.33
N ALA A 178 17.37 -0.31 -0.63
CA ALA A 178 16.05 -0.22 -1.29
C ALA A 178 15.06 0.56 -0.43
N ALA A 179 14.98 0.26 0.88
CA ALA A 179 14.14 1.01 1.82
C ALA A 179 14.49 2.51 1.87
N ARG A 180 15.79 2.84 1.92
CA ARG A 180 16.25 4.25 1.91
C ARG A 180 15.92 4.96 0.60
N LYS A 181 16.07 4.29 -0.56
CA LYS A 181 15.73 4.86 -1.86
C LYS A 181 14.23 5.15 -1.97
N LEU A 182 13.40 4.24 -1.50
CA LEU A 182 11.95 4.45 -1.45
C LEU A 182 11.61 5.65 -0.55
N ASP A 183 12.16 5.72 0.66
CA ASP A 183 11.96 6.84 1.60
C ASP A 183 12.38 8.19 0.99
N MET A 184 13.50 8.23 0.26
CA MET A 184 13.93 9.42 -0.48
C MET A 184 12.91 9.84 -1.56
N GLY A 185 12.35 8.87 -2.29
CA GLY A 185 11.28 9.14 -3.26
C GLY A 185 10.01 9.69 -2.59
N LEU A 186 9.62 9.09 -1.47
CA LEU A 186 8.50 9.56 -0.65
C LEU A 186 8.75 10.96 -0.09
N ALA A 187 9.97 11.27 0.35
CA ALA A 187 10.33 12.61 0.83
C ALA A 187 10.15 13.71 -0.23
N LEU A 188 10.26 13.38 -1.50
CA LEU A 188 9.99 14.32 -2.60
C LEU A 188 8.49 14.49 -2.86
N LEU A 189 7.68 13.46 -2.73
CA LEU A 189 6.27 13.49 -3.14
C LEU A 189 5.29 13.78 -2.00
N LEU A 190 5.51 13.23 -0.81
CA LEU A 190 4.56 13.35 0.30
C LEU A 190 4.27 14.80 0.71
N PRO A 191 5.24 15.76 0.70
CA PRO A 191 4.91 17.16 0.96
C PRO A 191 3.89 17.73 -0.03
N HIS A 192 3.97 17.36 -1.30
CA HIS A 192 3.02 17.80 -2.32
C HIS A 192 1.64 17.14 -2.14
N TRP A 193 1.60 15.86 -1.78
CA TRP A 193 0.35 15.15 -1.54
C TRP A 193 -0.37 15.69 -0.29
N LEU A 194 0.37 15.92 0.80
CA LEU A 194 -0.15 16.55 2.01
C LEU A 194 -0.71 17.96 1.71
N ALA A 195 0.03 18.79 0.96
CA ALA A 195 -0.40 20.12 0.55
C ALA A 195 -1.64 20.08 -0.36
N ALA A 196 -1.79 19.01 -1.16
CA ALA A 196 -2.97 18.78 -1.99
C ALA A 196 -4.18 18.21 -1.21
N GLY A 197 -4.06 18.03 0.11
CA GLY A 197 -5.14 17.59 0.99
C GLY A 197 -5.31 16.08 1.10
N TYR A 198 -4.26 15.30 0.80
CA TYR A 198 -4.24 13.86 1.03
C TYR A 198 -3.68 13.54 2.41
N ASP A 199 -4.41 12.79 3.21
CA ASP A 199 -3.81 12.06 4.33
C ASP A 199 -2.96 10.92 3.75
N ILE A 200 -1.81 10.66 4.35
CA ILE A 200 -0.88 9.64 3.88
C ILE A 200 -0.94 8.42 4.80
N VAL A 201 -1.03 7.24 4.21
CA VAL A 201 -0.83 5.97 4.92
C VAL A 201 0.28 5.20 4.22
N VAL A 202 1.28 4.77 4.98
CA VAL A 202 2.34 3.87 4.51
C VAL A 202 2.30 2.60 5.34
N SER A 203 2.21 1.45 4.69
CA SER A 203 2.24 0.14 5.32
C SER A 203 2.89 -0.88 4.41
N SER A 204 2.88 -2.13 4.81
CA SER A 204 3.35 -3.25 4.00
C SER A 204 2.38 -4.42 4.10
N ASP A 205 2.43 -5.28 3.11
CA ASP A 205 1.72 -6.55 3.10
C ASP A 205 2.41 -7.59 4.00
N HIS A 206 3.73 -7.79 3.84
CA HIS A 206 4.56 -8.67 4.68
C HIS A 206 5.97 -8.09 4.88
N GLY A 207 6.80 -8.82 5.58
CA GLY A 207 8.24 -8.57 5.71
C GLY A 207 9.06 -9.56 4.89
N MET A 208 10.34 -9.77 5.26
CA MET A 208 11.28 -10.60 4.50
C MET A 208 12.28 -11.25 5.47
N SER A 209 12.50 -12.57 5.34
CA SER A 209 13.52 -13.25 6.12
C SER A 209 14.95 -13.01 5.60
N ALA A 210 15.94 -13.33 6.42
CA ALA A 210 17.33 -13.33 5.99
C ALA A 210 17.61 -14.33 4.85
N ASP A 211 16.82 -15.39 4.80
CA ASP A 211 16.94 -16.48 3.82
C ASP A 211 16.28 -16.18 2.47
N ARG A 212 15.92 -14.92 2.19
CA ARG A 212 15.32 -14.44 0.94
C ARG A 212 13.91 -14.99 0.69
N MET A 213 13.19 -15.28 1.75
CA MET A 213 11.86 -15.90 1.69
C MET A 213 10.88 -15.17 2.61
N HIS A 214 9.64 -15.31 2.30
CA HIS A 214 8.49 -14.99 3.13
C HIS A 214 7.39 -16.02 2.87
N GLY A 215 6.26 -15.94 3.58
CA GLY A 215 5.16 -16.92 3.47
C GLY A 215 4.95 -17.71 4.74
N GLY A 216 5.91 -17.66 5.66
CA GLY A 216 5.90 -18.36 6.94
C GLY A 216 5.37 -17.53 8.11
N SER A 217 5.67 -18.02 9.32
CA SER A 217 5.18 -17.43 10.58
C SER A 217 6.24 -16.64 11.35
N ALA A 218 7.45 -16.50 10.80
CA ALA A 218 8.53 -15.77 11.43
C ALA A 218 8.19 -14.30 11.62
N ILE A 219 8.66 -13.69 12.70
CA ILE A 219 8.30 -12.30 13.04
C ILE A 219 8.81 -11.31 11.99
N GLU A 220 9.96 -11.55 11.41
CA GLU A 220 10.58 -10.76 10.35
C GLU A 220 9.79 -10.80 9.03
N GLU A 221 8.97 -11.84 8.82
CA GLU A 221 8.07 -11.95 7.67
C GLU A 221 6.72 -11.32 7.94
N ARG A 222 6.35 -11.10 9.22
CA ARG A 222 5.00 -10.71 9.62
C ARG A 222 4.89 -9.34 10.28
N ALA A 223 5.95 -8.84 10.91
CA ALA A 223 5.93 -7.51 11.51
C ALA A 223 6.11 -6.44 10.44
N VAL A 224 5.06 -5.66 10.19
CA VAL A 224 5.02 -4.61 9.16
C VAL A 224 4.77 -3.24 9.77
N PRO A 225 5.29 -2.14 9.18
CA PRO A 225 5.01 -0.80 9.65
C PRO A 225 3.59 -0.37 9.33
N PHE A 226 3.04 0.51 10.14
CA PHE A 226 1.84 1.29 9.82
C PHE A 226 2.08 2.74 10.22
N VAL A 227 2.11 3.62 9.24
CA VAL A 227 2.37 5.05 9.40
C VAL A 227 1.20 5.82 8.84
N TRP A 228 0.68 6.78 9.61
CA TRP A 228 -0.33 7.72 9.15
C TRP A 228 0.14 9.15 9.37
N ALA A 229 0.18 9.95 8.31
CA ALA A 229 0.46 11.37 8.35
C ALA A 229 -0.76 12.15 7.83
N PRO A 230 -1.49 12.87 8.69
CA PRO A 230 -2.62 13.68 8.27
C PRO A 230 -2.15 14.92 7.49
N CYS A 231 -2.96 15.35 6.51
CA CYS A 231 -2.67 16.55 5.73
C CYS A 231 -2.84 17.86 6.52
N ARG A 232 -3.45 17.80 7.70
CA ARG A 232 -3.68 18.94 8.62
C ARG A 232 -3.31 18.57 10.03
N ASP A 233 -2.71 19.52 10.74
CA ASP A 233 -2.46 19.45 12.18
C ASP A 233 -3.79 19.63 12.94
N ASP A 234 -4.59 18.59 12.96
CA ASP A 234 -5.84 18.61 13.70
C ASP A 234 -5.76 17.60 14.84
N ALA A 235 -5.22 18.06 15.97
CA ALA A 235 -5.14 17.27 17.21
C ALA A 235 -6.53 16.79 17.70
N THR A 236 -7.62 17.40 17.21
CA THR A 236 -9.00 17.02 17.54
C THR A 236 -9.49 15.83 16.71
N GLN A 237 -8.75 15.41 15.69
CA GLN A 237 -9.14 14.35 14.75
C GLN A 237 -8.31 13.07 14.88
N ALA A 238 -7.81 12.78 16.08
CA ALA A 238 -7.26 11.46 16.33
C ALA A 238 -8.27 10.40 15.86
N PRO A 239 -7.82 9.39 15.05
CA PRO A 239 -8.73 8.35 14.60
C PRO A 239 -9.38 7.66 15.79
N ALA A 240 -10.70 7.44 15.72
CA ALA A 240 -11.45 6.76 16.77
C ALA A 240 -10.95 5.32 16.96
N HIS A 241 -10.43 4.73 15.89
CA HIS A 241 -9.81 3.41 15.88
C HIS A 241 -8.40 3.49 15.29
N TRP A 242 -7.43 2.88 15.98
CA TRP A 242 -6.05 2.73 15.50
C TRP A 242 -5.78 1.26 15.20
N PRO A 243 -5.33 0.90 14.00
CA PRO A 243 -5.10 -0.50 13.64
C PRO A 243 -4.05 -1.16 14.54
N THR A 244 -4.35 -2.38 14.97
CA THR A 244 -3.45 -3.27 15.72
C THR A 244 -3.06 -4.49 14.91
N THR A 245 -3.85 -4.81 13.89
CA THR A 245 -3.61 -5.87 12.92
C THR A 245 -3.80 -5.37 11.49
N GLN A 246 -3.28 -6.09 10.53
CA GLN A 246 -3.43 -5.77 9.11
C GLN A 246 -4.91 -5.81 8.65
N LEU A 247 -5.74 -6.64 9.26
CA LEU A 247 -7.19 -6.74 8.99
C LEU A 247 -7.94 -5.42 9.21
N GLU A 248 -7.43 -4.56 10.07
CA GLU A 248 -8.08 -3.31 10.46
C GLU A 248 -7.69 -2.13 9.54
N ILE A 249 -6.74 -2.33 8.62
CA ILE A 249 -6.29 -1.26 7.69
C ILE A 249 -7.46 -0.75 6.86
N ARG A 250 -8.23 -1.63 6.20
CA ARG A 250 -9.40 -1.22 5.40
C ARG A 250 -10.37 -0.37 6.23
N ARG A 251 -10.73 -0.83 7.41
CA ARG A 251 -11.64 -0.08 8.29
C ARG A 251 -11.09 1.32 8.61
N PHE A 252 -9.81 1.41 8.98
CA PHE A 252 -9.17 2.70 9.24
C PHE A 252 -9.25 3.63 8.03
N LEU A 253 -8.95 3.15 6.83
CA LEU A 253 -8.98 3.94 5.60
C LEU A 253 -10.40 4.44 5.27
N VAL A 254 -11.40 3.57 5.41
CA VAL A 254 -12.81 3.91 5.17
C VAL A 254 -13.30 4.97 6.16
N GLU A 255 -12.96 4.83 7.45
CA GLU A 255 -13.30 5.82 8.48
C GLU A 255 -12.64 7.19 8.18
N ARG A 256 -11.41 7.20 7.64
CA ARG A 256 -10.74 8.46 7.24
C ARG A 256 -11.38 9.11 6.03
N LEU A 257 -11.80 8.33 5.02
CA LEU A 257 -12.51 8.86 3.84
C LEU A 257 -13.90 9.43 4.21
N ALA A 258 -14.61 8.78 5.12
CA ALA A 258 -15.93 9.19 5.56
C ALA A 258 -15.93 10.43 6.48
N ALA A 259 -14.80 10.75 7.11
CA ALA A 259 -14.68 11.89 8.00
C ALA A 259 -14.90 13.20 7.22
N THR A 260 -16.00 13.87 7.48
CA THR A 260 -16.26 15.24 6.96
C THR A 260 -15.34 16.23 7.65
N GLN A 261 -14.81 17.17 6.86
CA GLN A 261 -14.02 18.29 7.35
C GLN A 261 -14.91 19.38 7.95
#